data_ddc79d201dbee24b6ed0df0275fd1f98
#
_entry.id   ddc79d201dbee24b6ed0df0275fd1f98
#
_cell.length_a   1.000
_cell.length_b   1.000
_cell.length_c   1.000
_cell.angle_alpha   90.00
_cell.angle_beta   90.00
_cell.angle_gamma   90.00
#
_symmetry.space_group_name_H-M   'P 1'
#
loop_
_entity.id
_entity.type
_entity.pdbx_description
1 polymer ?
#
loop_
_entity_poly.entity_id
_entity_poly.type
_entity_poly.pdbx_seq_one_letter_code
_entity_poly.pdbx_strand_id
1 'polypeptide(L)'
;MEEKTLSVKKIYDGRIIHVHVDDIELTDGKPGTREVVEHPGGICIAALTDKNELIFVRQFRYPFKEETLELPAGKLEKGEDPFNTAQRELKEETGCTGKDWVFMGNMYPTPGICSEIDRLYFCHVDKESGSLHLDEDEFIEPERIPIEKAVEMAMNGELPDAKTQLLVLKVARYLK
;
A
#
# COMPACT_ATOMS: atom_id res chain seq x y z
N MET A 1 3.27 27.43 5.31
CA MET A 1 2.03 27.27 6.09
C MET A 1 2.31 26.18 7.12
N GLU A 2 2.14 26.47 8.40
CA GLU A 2 2.37 25.52 9.49
C GLU A 2 1.24 25.71 10.51
N GLU A 3 0.72 24.59 11.02
CA GLU A 3 -0.25 24.57 12.10
C GLU A 3 0.45 24.06 13.36
N LYS A 4 0.18 24.64 14.51
CA LYS A 4 0.86 24.30 15.75
C LYS A 4 -0.07 23.48 16.65
N THR A 5 0.33 22.27 17.00
CA THR A 5 -0.38 21.44 17.98
C THR A 5 -0.27 22.07 19.37
N LEU A 6 -1.42 22.28 20.02
CA LEU A 6 -1.54 22.82 21.38
C LEU A 6 -1.79 21.71 22.40
N SER A 7 -2.68 20.77 22.06
CA SER A 7 -2.96 19.60 22.89
C SER A 7 -3.37 18.40 22.03
N VAL A 8 -3.21 17.17 22.57
CA VAL A 8 -3.58 15.91 21.92
C VAL A 8 -4.53 15.14 22.85
N LYS A 9 -5.71 14.80 22.36
CA LYS A 9 -6.69 13.98 23.08
C LYS A 9 -6.82 12.63 22.39
N LYS A 10 -6.32 11.57 23.01
CA LYS A 10 -6.49 10.19 22.53
C LYS A 10 -7.97 9.78 22.60
N ILE A 11 -8.49 9.21 21.52
CA ILE A 11 -9.87 8.74 21.36
C ILE A 11 -9.92 7.23 21.28
N TYR A 12 -9.01 6.61 20.52
CA TYR A 12 -8.94 5.15 20.36
C TYR A 12 -7.47 4.70 20.25
N ASP A 13 -7.17 3.59 20.90
CA ASP A 13 -5.83 2.99 20.91
C ASP A 13 -5.97 1.50 20.54
N GLY A 14 -5.89 1.21 19.24
CA GLY A 14 -6.06 -0.12 18.67
C GLY A 14 -4.74 -0.83 18.37
N ARG A 15 -4.85 -2.04 17.82
CA ARG A 15 -3.68 -2.84 17.42
C ARG A 15 -2.99 -2.26 16.16
N ILE A 16 -3.77 -1.67 15.24
CA ILE A 16 -3.27 -1.17 13.96
C ILE A 16 -3.30 0.36 13.93
N ILE A 17 -4.41 0.96 14.33
CA ILE A 17 -4.62 2.40 14.26
C ILE A 17 -4.75 3.01 15.64
N HIS A 18 -4.25 4.24 15.77
CA HIS A 18 -4.48 5.08 16.93
C HIS A 18 -5.20 6.35 16.47
N VAL A 19 -6.25 6.76 17.19
CA VAL A 19 -7.04 7.92 16.79
C VAL A 19 -6.98 8.97 17.89
N HIS A 20 -6.72 10.21 17.51
CA HIS A 20 -6.71 11.35 18.42
C HIS A 20 -7.35 12.59 17.78
N VAL A 21 -7.72 13.52 18.64
CA VAL A 21 -8.17 14.87 18.26
C VAL A 21 -7.19 15.86 18.84
N ASP A 22 -6.62 16.69 17.98
CA ASP A 22 -5.67 17.73 18.36
C ASP A 22 -6.34 19.10 18.38
N ASP A 23 -6.14 19.84 19.46
CA ASP A 23 -6.36 21.27 19.44
C ASP A 23 -5.14 21.93 18.79
N ILE A 24 -5.36 22.81 17.84
CA ILE A 24 -4.30 23.45 17.08
C ILE A 24 -4.49 24.96 17.01
N GLU A 25 -3.38 25.66 16.73
CA GLU A 25 -3.37 27.02 16.27
C GLU A 25 -3.18 27.05 14.75
N LEU A 26 -4.15 27.63 14.05
CA LEU A 26 -4.13 27.81 12.61
C LEU A 26 -3.04 28.85 12.19
N THR A 27 -2.71 28.88 10.93
CA THR A 27 -1.69 29.81 10.37
C THR A 27 -2.04 31.29 10.56
N ASP A 28 -3.32 31.62 10.82
CA ASP A 28 -3.79 32.99 11.12
C ASP A 28 -3.91 33.27 12.64
N GLY A 29 -3.44 32.33 13.47
CA GLY A 29 -3.47 32.43 14.94
C GLY A 29 -4.79 32.05 15.58
N LYS A 30 -5.80 31.61 14.81
CA LYS A 30 -7.08 31.17 15.37
C LYS A 30 -7.03 29.75 15.87
N PRO A 31 -7.88 29.37 16.85
CA PRO A 31 -8.00 28.00 17.29
C PRO A 31 -8.68 27.13 16.22
N GLY A 32 -8.26 25.87 16.13
CA GLY A 32 -8.88 24.85 15.30
C GLY A 32 -8.72 23.46 15.92
N THR A 33 -9.27 22.45 15.26
CA THR A 33 -9.10 21.05 15.66
C THR A 33 -8.74 20.18 14.45
N ARG A 34 -8.03 19.06 14.69
CA ARG A 34 -7.73 18.03 13.69
C ARG A 34 -8.08 16.66 14.26
N GLU A 35 -8.79 15.87 13.48
CA GLU A 35 -8.98 14.45 13.74
C GLU A 35 -7.89 13.69 12.99
N VAL A 36 -7.12 12.87 13.69
CA VAL A 36 -5.95 12.18 13.13
C VAL A 36 -6.05 10.69 13.41
N VAL A 37 -5.82 9.91 12.36
CA VAL A 37 -5.60 8.46 12.40
C VAL A 37 -4.11 8.21 12.21
N GLU A 38 -3.44 7.74 13.25
CA GLU A 38 -2.06 7.25 13.13
C GLU A 38 -2.06 5.83 12.58
N HIS A 39 -1.26 5.58 11.55
CA HIS A 39 -1.07 4.28 10.91
C HIS A 39 0.44 4.03 10.67
N PRO A 40 0.93 2.79 10.83
CA PRO A 40 2.37 2.46 10.67
C PRO A 40 2.88 2.68 9.24
N GLY A 41 1.97 2.78 8.27
CA GLY A 41 2.27 2.79 6.86
C GLY A 41 2.40 1.38 6.28
N GLY A 42 2.64 1.32 4.98
CA GLY A 42 2.72 0.08 4.23
C GLY A 42 3.69 0.15 3.07
N ILE A 43 3.69 -0.95 2.32
CA ILE A 43 4.37 -1.06 1.02
C ILE A 43 3.39 -1.61 -0.02
N CYS A 44 3.69 -1.35 -1.29
CA CYS A 44 3.00 -1.98 -2.41
C CYS A 44 4.03 -2.31 -3.50
N ILE A 45 3.87 -3.46 -4.14
CA ILE A 45 4.87 -4.01 -5.06
C ILE A 45 4.24 -4.32 -6.41
N ALA A 46 4.80 -3.77 -7.48
CA ALA A 46 4.55 -4.23 -8.84
C ALA A 46 5.67 -5.21 -9.25
N ALA A 47 5.38 -6.49 -9.24
CA ALA A 47 6.31 -7.53 -9.64
C ALA A 47 6.01 -7.98 -11.07
N LEU A 48 6.95 -7.75 -12.00
CA LEU A 48 6.81 -8.05 -13.42
C LEU A 48 7.48 -9.38 -13.76
N THR A 49 6.75 -10.29 -14.38
CA THR A 49 7.27 -11.56 -14.88
C THR A 49 8.03 -11.38 -16.22
N ASP A 50 8.76 -12.40 -16.64
CA ASP A 50 9.41 -12.48 -17.94
C ASP A 50 8.44 -12.49 -19.14
N LYS A 51 7.15 -12.71 -18.87
CA LYS A 51 6.05 -12.67 -19.86
C LYS A 51 5.33 -11.32 -19.92
N ASN A 52 5.88 -10.28 -19.30
CA ASN A 52 5.24 -8.97 -19.18
C ASN A 52 3.89 -9.00 -18.45
N GLU A 53 3.75 -9.85 -17.45
CA GLU A 53 2.57 -9.94 -16.59
C GLU A 53 2.93 -9.37 -15.20
N LEU A 54 2.08 -8.52 -14.65
CA LEU A 54 2.14 -8.13 -13.25
C LEU A 54 1.48 -9.19 -12.37
N ILE A 55 2.05 -9.47 -11.21
CA ILE A 55 1.43 -10.34 -10.21
C ILE A 55 0.49 -9.50 -9.38
N PHE A 56 -0.76 -9.94 -9.33
CA PHE A 56 -1.83 -9.41 -8.49
C PHE A 56 -2.20 -10.41 -7.41
N VAL A 57 -2.91 -9.96 -6.42
CA VAL A 57 -3.51 -10.77 -5.36
C VAL A 57 -4.98 -10.41 -5.22
N ARG A 58 -5.83 -11.44 -5.12
CA ARG A 58 -7.25 -11.29 -4.81
C ARG A 58 -7.44 -11.54 -3.34
N GLN A 59 -8.09 -10.61 -2.62
CA GLN A 59 -8.34 -10.72 -1.20
C GLN A 59 -9.62 -10.03 -0.77
N PHE A 60 -10.25 -10.50 0.31
CA PHE A 60 -11.46 -9.90 0.84
C PHE A 60 -11.13 -8.67 1.70
N ARG A 61 -11.72 -7.52 1.37
CA ARG A 61 -11.58 -6.28 2.14
C ARG A 61 -12.80 -6.04 3.01
N TYR A 62 -12.69 -6.39 4.29
CA TYR A 62 -13.79 -6.31 5.25
C TYR A 62 -14.51 -4.96 5.30
N PRO A 63 -13.86 -3.77 5.22
CA PRO A 63 -14.57 -2.49 5.23
C PRO A 63 -15.54 -2.31 4.05
N PHE A 64 -15.22 -2.88 2.89
CA PHE A 64 -16.02 -2.80 1.67
C PHE A 64 -16.95 -4.00 1.48
N LYS A 65 -16.72 -5.09 2.23
CA LYS A 65 -17.48 -6.36 2.14
C LYS A 65 -17.41 -7.01 0.75
N GLU A 66 -16.30 -6.82 0.06
CA GLU A 66 -16.06 -7.37 -1.26
C GLU A 66 -14.62 -7.86 -1.42
N GLU A 67 -14.40 -8.69 -2.44
CA GLU A 67 -13.06 -9.05 -2.89
C GLU A 67 -12.51 -7.97 -3.81
N THR A 68 -11.27 -7.60 -3.57
CA THR A 68 -10.55 -6.65 -4.41
C THR A 68 -9.35 -7.33 -5.06
N LEU A 69 -9.04 -6.88 -6.26
CA LEU A 69 -7.83 -7.27 -6.99
C LEU A 69 -6.79 -6.17 -6.81
N GLU A 70 -5.70 -6.49 -6.14
CA GLU A 70 -4.67 -5.54 -5.73
C GLU A 70 -3.28 -6.01 -6.14
N LEU A 71 -2.32 -5.11 -6.21
CA LEU A 71 -0.92 -5.50 -6.21
C LEU A 71 -0.52 -5.96 -4.81
N PRO A 72 0.45 -6.90 -4.67
CA PRO A 72 0.96 -7.34 -3.37
C PRO A 72 1.33 -6.17 -2.47
N ALA A 73 0.88 -6.20 -1.22
CA ALA A 73 1.01 -5.08 -0.30
C ALA A 73 0.90 -5.52 1.15
N GLY A 74 1.74 -4.96 2.01
CA GLY A 74 1.71 -5.27 3.42
C GLY A 74 1.98 -4.06 4.32
N LYS A 75 1.62 -4.21 5.59
CA LYS A 75 1.88 -3.21 6.63
C LYS A 75 3.32 -3.32 7.12
N LEU A 76 3.90 -2.17 7.49
CA LEU A 76 5.17 -2.15 8.18
C LEU A 76 5.00 -2.65 9.62
N GLU A 77 5.86 -3.56 10.03
CA GLU A 77 6.05 -3.87 11.43
C GLU A 77 6.87 -2.78 12.13
N LYS A 78 6.77 -2.73 13.46
CA LYS A 78 7.45 -1.70 14.24
C LYS A 78 8.97 -1.77 14.07
N GLY A 79 9.54 -0.76 13.42
CA GLY A 79 10.97 -0.63 13.17
C GLY A 79 11.49 -1.45 11.98
N GLU A 80 10.60 -2.06 11.21
CA GLU A 80 10.98 -2.78 9.99
C GLU A 80 11.38 -1.78 8.88
N ASP A 81 12.41 -2.13 8.14
CA ASP A 81 12.81 -1.38 6.95
C ASP A 81 11.82 -1.65 5.81
N PRO A 82 11.28 -0.61 5.14
CA PRO A 82 10.26 -0.78 4.11
C PRO A 82 10.69 -1.66 2.92
N PHE A 83 11.98 -1.67 2.59
CA PHE A 83 12.47 -2.52 1.51
C PHE A 83 12.51 -4.00 1.91
N ASN A 84 12.88 -4.28 3.16
CA ASN A 84 12.83 -5.65 3.69
C ASN A 84 11.39 -6.14 3.78
N THR A 85 10.45 -5.29 4.21
CA THR A 85 9.01 -5.58 4.18
C THR A 85 8.55 -5.93 2.77
N ALA A 86 8.94 -5.15 1.76
CA ALA A 86 8.56 -5.43 0.37
C ALA A 86 9.06 -6.80 -0.12
N GLN A 87 10.27 -7.19 0.25
CA GLN A 87 10.80 -8.51 -0.12
C GLN A 87 10.08 -9.65 0.61
N ARG A 88 9.75 -9.47 1.89
CA ARG A 88 9.02 -10.44 2.69
C ARG A 88 7.61 -10.63 2.17
N GLU A 89 6.84 -9.57 2.00
CA GLU A 89 5.44 -9.62 1.55
C GLU A 89 5.31 -10.20 0.13
N LEU A 90 6.19 -9.81 -0.80
CA LEU A 90 6.20 -10.42 -2.14
C LEU A 90 6.33 -11.94 -2.06
N LYS A 91 7.20 -12.43 -1.18
CA LYS A 91 7.42 -13.87 -1.02
C LYS A 91 6.26 -14.55 -0.33
N GLU A 92 5.70 -13.95 0.72
CA GLU A 92 4.60 -14.51 1.52
C GLU A 92 3.31 -14.61 0.70
N GLU A 93 2.91 -13.52 0.05
CA GLU A 93 1.66 -13.43 -0.70
C GLU A 93 1.69 -14.11 -2.07
N THR A 94 2.86 -14.20 -2.71
CA THR A 94 2.95 -14.68 -4.10
C THR A 94 3.87 -15.88 -4.31
N GLY A 95 4.68 -16.24 -3.32
CA GLY A 95 5.72 -17.26 -3.46
C GLY A 95 6.88 -16.83 -4.36
N CYS A 96 6.98 -15.56 -4.74
CA CYS A 96 8.00 -15.04 -5.64
C CYS A 96 9.09 -14.27 -4.90
N THR A 97 10.28 -14.23 -5.48
CA THR A 97 11.34 -13.29 -5.11
C THR A 97 11.57 -12.30 -6.22
N GLY A 98 11.98 -11.08 -5.88
CA GLY A 98 12.25 -10.01 -6.85
C GLY A 98 13.72 -9.68 -7.02
N LYS A 99 14.06 -9.16 -8.20
CA LYS A 99 15.37 -8.57 -8.54
C LYS A 99 15.17 -7.21 -9.22
N ASP A 100 16.25 -6.46 -9.38
CA ASP A 100 16.23 -5.15 -10.05
C ASP A 100 15.20 -4.19 -9.45
N TRP A 101 15.19 -4.10 -8.12
CA TRP A 101 14.23 -3.32 -7.37
C TRP A 101 14.39 -1.82 -7.60
N VAL A 102 13.26 -1.15 -7.82
CA VAL A 102 13.17 0.30 -8.00
C VAL A 102 12.16 0.88 -7.03
N PHE A 103 12.58 1.87 -6.25
CA PHE A 103 11.66 2.65 -5.43
C PHE A 103 10.89 3.64 -6.30
N MET A 104 9.56 3.50 -6.37
CA MET A 104 8.66 4.27 -7.22
C MET A 104 8.06 5.50 -6.50
N GLY A 105 8.43 5.72 -5.24
CA GLY A 105 8.00 6.87 -4.44
C GLY A 105 7.01 6.53 -3.34
N ASN A 106 6.64 7.54 -2.56
CA ASN A 106 5.62 7.44 -1.52
C ASN A 106 4.24 7.81 -2.08
N MET A 107 3.22 7.20 -1.50
CA MET A 107 1.82 7.55 -1.69
C MET A 107 1.16 7.79 -0.33
N TYR A 108 0.33 8.80 -0.23
CA TYR A 108 -0.50 9.10 0.94
C TYR A 108 -1.96 8.82 0.58
N PRO A 109 -2.58 7.72 1.06
CA PRO A 109 -3.94 7.35 0.67
C PRO A 109 -4.98 8.42 1.06
N THR A 110 -4.84 8.97 2.28
CA THR A 110 -5.83 9.89 2.85
C THR A 110 -5.14 10.99 3.66
N PRO A 111 -4.34 11.88 3.02
CA PRO A 111 -3.45 12.82 3.72
C PRO A 111 -4.18 13.86 4.57
N GLY A 112 -5.51 13.99 4.42
CA GLY A 112 -6.29 14.94 5.21
C GLY A 112 -6.58 14.49 6.64
N ILE A 113 -6.51 13.18 6.93
CA ILE A 113 -6.88 12.62 8.23
C ILE A 113 -5.98 11.46 8.70
N CYS A 114 -5.21 10.84 7.82
CA CYS A 114 -4.42 9.65 8.14
C CYS A 114 -2.93 9.89 7.88
N SER A 115 -2.09 9.40 8.78
CA SER A 115 -0.63 9.48 8.67
C SER A 115 -0.02 8.35 7.84
N GLU A 116 -0.84 7.52 7.20
CA GLU A 116 -0.41 6.40 6.40
C GLU A 116 0.48 6.85 5.23
N ILE A 117 1.59 6.13 5.07
CA ILE A 117 2.50 6.30 3.94
C ILE A 117 2.73 4.93 3.32
N ASP A 118 2.29 4.72 2.10
CA ASP A 118 2.63 3.54 1.31
C ASP A 118 3.86 3.79 0.46
N ARG A 119 4.87 2.92 0.59
CA ARG A 119 6.08 2.95 -0.20
C ARG A 119 5.92 2.02 -1.38
N LEU A 120 6.00 2.61 -2.57
CA LEU A 120 5.75 1.89 -3.82
C LEU A 120 7.07 1.34 -4.37
N TYR A 121 7.08 0.06 -4.71
CA TYR A 121 8.23 -0.61 -5.29
C TYR A 121 7.87 -1.31 -6.60
N PHE A 122 8.82 -1.34 -7.52
CA PHE A 122 8.78 -2.15 -8.72
C PHE A 122 9.95 -3.15 -8.68
N CYS A 123 9.74 -4.37 -9.18
CA CYS A 123 10.80 -5.34 -9.38
C CYS A 123 10.47 -6.26 -10.56
N HIS A 124 11.51 -6.95 -11.08
CA HIS A 124 11.32 -8.13 -11.91
C HIS A 124 11.26 -9.37 -11.03
N VAL A 125 10.42 -10.32 -11.38
CA VAL A 125 10.42 -11.64 -10.74
C VAL A 125 11.73 -12.35 -11.02
N ASP A 126 12.37 -12.87 -9.96
CA ASP A 126 13.61 -13.64 -10.05
C ASP A 126 13.35 -15.14 -9.98
N LYS A 127 12.61 -15.57 -8.93
CA LYS A 127 12.26 -16.98 -8.70
C LYS A 127 10.84 -17.11 -8.21
N GLU A 128 10.21 -18.24 -8.57
CA GLU A 128 8.90 -18.65 -8.09
C GLU A 128 9.06 -19.95 -7.30
N SER A 129 8.71 -19.94 -6.01
CA SER A 129 8.73 -21.15 -5.17
C SER A 129 7.43 -21.95 -5.25
N GLY A 130 6.35 -21.28 -5.66
CA GLY A 130 5.00 -21.86 -5.72
C GLY A 130 4.34 -22.09 -4.37
N SER A 131 5.02 -21.78 -3.25
CA SER A 131 4.46 -21.87 -1.90
C SER A 131 4.16 -20.51 -1.33
N LEU A 132 2.94 -20.32 -0.84
CA LEU A 132 2.52 -19.13 -0.11
C LEU A 132 2.80 -19.33 1.39
N HIS A 133 3.07 -18.23 2.08
CA HIS A 133 3.31 -18.23 3.53
C HIS A 133 2.46 -17.11 4.17
N LEU A 134 1.14 -17.27 4.04
CA LEU A 134 0.14 -16.33 4.53
C LEU A 134 -0.01 -16.38 6.05
N ASP A 135 -0.40 -15.28 6.66
CA ASP A 135 -0.84 -15.25 8.05
C ASP A 135 -2.12 -16.06 8.23
N GLU A 136 -2.43 -16.49 9.47
CA GLU A 136 -3.57 -17.37 9.76
C GLU A 136 -4.94 -16.80 9.37
N ASP A 137 -5.04 -15.46 9.28
CA ASP A 137 -6.25 -14.72 8.93
C ASP A 137 -6.22 -14.16 7.50
N GLU A 138 -5.22 -14.50 6.70
CA GLU A 138 -5.07 -14.10 5.30
C GLU A 138 -5.52 -15.19 4.33
N PHE A 139 -6.38 -14.79 3.39
CA PHE A 139 -6.87 -15.64 2.30
C PHE A 139 -6.62 -14.90 0.99
N ILE A 140 -5.53 -15.26 0.32
CA ILE A 140 -5.00 -14.56 -0.85
C ILE A 140 -4.87 -15.54 -2.01
N GLU A 141 -5.33 -15.13 -3.19
CA GLU A 141 -5.17 -15.86 -4.46
C GLU A 141 -4.34 -15.03 -5.44
N PRO A 142 -3.10 -15.45 -5.77
CA PRO A 142 -2.29 -14.75 -6.76
C PRO A 142 -2.85 -14.92 -8.18
N GLU A 143 -2.89 -13.81 -8.94
CA GLU A 143 -3.25 -13.79 -10.36
C GLU A 143 -2.15 -13.12 -11.18
N ARG A 144 -2.00 -13.51 -12.45
CA ARG A 144 -1.09 -12.86 -13.39
C ARG A 144 -1.88 -12.16 -14.48
N ILE A 145 -1.60 -10.88 -14.67
CA ILE A 145 -2.32 -10.03 -15.64
C ILE A 145 -1.29 -9.31 -16.52
N PRO A 146 -1.40 -9.42 -17.85
CA PRO A 146 -0.55 -8.65 -18.76
C PRO A 146 -0.59 -7.16 -18.41
N ILE A 147 0.58 -6.50 -18.43
CA ILE A 147 0.68 -5.10 -17.96
C ILE A 147 -0.22 -4.16 -18.77
N GLU A 148 -0.38 -4.39 -20.07
CA GLU A 148 -1.26 -3.59 -20.91
C GLU A 148 -2.72 -3.71 -20.45
N LYS A 149 -3.15 -4.95 -20.10
CA LYS A 149 -4.49 -5.20 -19.56
C LYS A 149 -4.66 -4.56 -18.18
N ALA A 150 -3.66 -4.65 -17.31
CA ALA A 150 -3.68 -4.00 -15.99
C ALA A 150 -3.85 -2.47 -16.12
N VAL A 151 -3.19 -1.85 -17.12
CA VAL A 151 -3.36 -0.41 -17.42
C VAL A 151 -4.79 -0.11 -17.86
N GLU A 152 -5.39 -0.92 -18.75
CA GLU A 152 -6.78 -0.75 -19.15
C GLU A 152 -7.73 -0.83 -17.95
N MET A 153 -7.54 -1.84 -17.09
CA MET A 153 -8.34 -2.04 -15.88
C MET A 153 -8.21 -0.85 -14.91
N ALA A 154 -6.99 -0.33 -14.72
CA ALA A 154 -6.77 0.86 -13.89
C ALA A 154 -7.49 2.09 -14.48
N MET A 155 -7.41 2.30 -15.79
CA MET A 155 -8.05 3.43 -16.48
C MET A 155 -9.57 3.34 -16.51
N ASN A 156 -10.14 2.14 -16.54
CA ASN A 156 -11.58 1.90 -16.59
C ASN A 156 -12.23 1.83 -15.19
N GLY A 157 -11.42 1.92 -14.10
CA GLY A 157 -11.94 1.86 -12.73
C GLY A 157 -12.25 0.44 -12.23
N GLU A 158 -11.75 -0.59 -12.91
CA GLU A 158 -11.90 -1.99 -12.50
C GLU A 158 -10.98 -2.36 -11.32
N LEU A 159 -9.96 -1.54 -11.05
CA LEU A 159 -9.06 -1.67 -9.91
C LEU A 159 -9.33 -0.52 -8.93
N PRO A 160 -10.21 -0.67 -7.93
CA PRO A 160 -10.61 0.43 -7.05
C PRO A 160 -9.51 0.86 -6.05
N ASP A 161 -8.52 0.00 -5.79
CA ASP A 161 -7.45 0.28 -4.86
C ASP A 161 -6.46 1.33 -5.40
N ALA A 162 -6.31 2.44 -4.67
CA ALA A 162 -5.52 3.60 -5.11
C ALA A 162 -4.03 3.28 -5.30
N LYS A 163 -3.42 2.50 -4.39
CA LYS A 163 -2.00 2.14 -4.49
C LYS A 163 -1.74 1.28 -5.73
N THR A 164 -2.65 0.35 -6.02
CA THR A 164 -2.62 -0.52 -7.21
C THR A 164 -2.73 0.29 -8.49
N GLN A 165 -3.76 1.14 -8.63
CA GLN A 165 -3.93 2.00 -9.81
C GLN A 165 -2.69 2.85 -10.06
N LEU A 166 -2.23 3.56 -9.03
CA LEU A 166 -1.08 4.46 -9.15
C LEU A 166 0.17 3.70 -9.57
N LEU A 167 0.45 2.56 -8.94
CA LEU A 167 1.70 1.84 -9.19
C LEU A 167 1.69 1.15 -10.57
N VAL A 168 0.58 0.57 -11.01
CA VAL A 168 0.39 0.03 -12.37
C VAL A 168 0.70 1.10 -13.42
N LEU A 169 0.12 2.30 -13.29
CA LEU A 169 0.33 3.39 -14.24
C LEU A 169 1.77 3.93 -14.21
N LYS A 170 2.38 4.04 -13.03
CA LYS A 170 3.79 4.47 -12.89
C LYS A 170 4.73 3.48 -13.55
N VAL A 171 4.55 2.17 -13.33
CA VAL A 171 5.39 1.13 -13.92
C VAL A 171 5.21 1.08 -15.44
N ALA A 172 3.99 1.14 -15.94
CA ALA A 172 3.74 1.20 -17.37
C ALA A 172 4.38 2.43 -18.06
N ARG A 173 4.52 3.54 -17.32
CA ARG A 173 5.25 4.72 -17.81
C ARG A 173 6.76 4.57 -17.72
N TYR A 174 7.24 3.91 -16.67
CA TYR A 174 8.67 3.67 -16.44
C TYR A 174 9.30 2.73 -17.48
N LEU A 175 8.55 1.73 -17.95
CA LEU A 175 8.99 0.73 -18.92
C LEU A 175 8.98 1.21 -20.40
N LYS A 176 8.43 2.38 -20.69
CA LYS A 176 8.43 3.02 -22.02
C LYS A 176 9.68 3.86 -22.25
#